data_7b765c9eda689eb71e1747e9b506deef
#
_entry.id   7b765c9eda689eb71e1747e9b506deef
#
_cell.length_a   1.000
_cell.length_b   1.000
_cell.length_c   1.000
_cell.angle_alpha   90.00
_cell.angle_beta   90.00
_cell.angle_gamma   90.00
#
_symmetry.space_group_name_H-M   'P 1'
#
loop_
_entity.id
_entity.type
_entity.pdbx_description
1 polymer ?
#
loop_
_entity_poly.entity_id
_entity_poly.type
_entity_poly.pdbx_seq_one_letter_code
_entity_poly.pdbx_strand_id
1 'polypeptide(L)'
;SPTSASHVKKDLGINLIEEKDMILNGGSTSIGLESTVIDFTSIKPIILRPGGLNINLINKDVKVSYIDKKLNNDLPISPGLFKKHYSPNASLRLNAKFPLQGEGWLGFGKEPKNIDAFTKMNLSLTGDLNEAATNLFAMLRLLDEKNIKNIAIKPIPNKEIGVAINDRLNRGASN
;
A
#
# COMPACT_ATOMS: atom_id res chain seq x y z
N SER A 1 6.19 2.15 -2.57
CA SER A 1 6.78 1.26 -3.60
C SER A 1 6.64 1.88 -4.98
N PRO A 2 7.62 1.72 -5.88
CA PRO A 2 7.52 2.13 -7.26
C PRO A 2 6.58 1.19 -8.02
N THR A 3 5.70 1.78 -8.84
CA THR A 3 4.77 1.03 -9.72
C THR A 3 4.98 1.36 -11.20
N SER A 4 6.00 2.15 -11.52
CA SER A 4 6.43 2.50 -12.86
C SER A 4 7.92 2.86 -12.91
N ALA A 5 8.53 2.86 -14.08
CA ALA A 5 9.93 3.26 -14.27
C ALA A 5 10.19 4.70 -13.80
N SER A 6 9.22 5.61 -13.97
CA SER A 6 9.33 7.00 -13.49
C SER A 6 9.42 7.07 -11.95
N HIS A 7 8.71 6.22 -11.22
CA HIS A 7 8.82 6.12 -9.77
C HIS A 7 10.20 5.62 -9.35
N VAL A 8 10.76 4.61 -10.05
CA VAL A 8 12.13 4.13 -9.79
C VAL A 8 13.15 5.23 -10.03
N LYS A 9 13.03 5.97 -11.14
CA LYS A 9 13.92 7.09 -11.46
C LYS A 9 13.84 8.18 -10.38
N LYS A 10 12.64 8.50 -9.88
CA LYS A 10 12.46 9.50 -8.81
C LYS A 10 13.05 9.05 -7.49
N ASP A 11 12.89 7.77 -7.12
CA ASP A 11 13.32 7.23 -5.83
C ASP A 11 14.84 6.97 -5.78
N LEU A 12 15.44 6.50 -6.86
CA LEU A 12 16.83 6.04 -6.91
C LEU A 12 17.74 6.89 -7.81
N GLY A 13 17.19 7.83 -8.59
CA GLY A 13 17.91 8.52 -9.65
C GLY A 13 19.23 9.17 -9.22
N ILE A 14 19.29 9.70 -7.99
CA ILE A 14 20.51 10.30 -7.42
C ILE A 14 21.61 9.25 -7.13
N ASN A 15 21.24 7.98 -6.95
CA ASN A 15 22.14 6.88 -6.63
C ASN A 15 22.50 6.05 -7.87
N LEU A 16 21.92 6.35 -9.04
CA LEU A 16 22.18 5.64 -10.28
C LEU A 16 23.47 6.16 -10.93
N ILE A 17 24.31 5.23 -11.36
CA ILE A 17 25.54 5.51 -12.11
C ILE A 17 25.19 5.41 -13.60
N GLU A 18 25.16 6.53 -14.31
CA GLU A 18 24.67 6.66 -15.68
C GLU A 18 25.29 5.65 -16.67
N GLU A 19 26.55 5.30 -16.48
CA GLU A 19 27.26 4.34 -17.35
C GLU A 19 27.10 2.87 -16.94
N LYS A 20 26.54 2.58 -15.75
CA LYS A 20 26.47 1.23 -15.17
C LYS A 20 25.06 0.77 -14.91
N ASP A 21 24.14 1.70 -14.62
CA ASP A 21 22.79 1.39 -14.19
C ASP A 21 21.78 1.73 -15.29
N MET A 22 20.78 0.87 -15.44
CA MET A 22 19.72 1.04 -16.43
C MET A 22 18.35 0.84 -15.80
N ILE A 23 17.40 1.69 -16.13
CA ILE A 23 15.99 1.51 -15.79
C ILE A 23 15.25 1.03 -17.04
N LEU A 24 14.76 -0.22 -17.02
CA LEU A 24 13.90 -0.75 -18.08
C LEU A 24 12.45 -0.32 -17.81
N ASN A 25 11.83 0.30 -18.82
CA ASN A 25 10.42 0.69 -18.74
C ASN A 25 9.55 -0.43 -19.33
N GLY A 26 8.98 -1.26 -18.46
CA GLY A 26 8.01 -2.30 -18.79
C GLY A 26 6.55 -1.86 -18.65
N GLY A 27 6.28 -0.56 -18.50
CA GLY A 27 4.95 -0.02 -18.19
C GLY A 27 4.64 -0.01 -16.69
N SER A 28 3.37 0.23 -16.36
CA SER A 28 2.89 0.18 -14.97
C SER A 28 2.67 -1.26 -14.51
N THR A 29 2.91 -1.52 -13.23
CA THR A 29 2.66 -2.85 -12.64
C THR A 29 1.17 -3.18 -12.65
N SER A 30 0.82 -4.42 -12.97
CA SER A 30 -0.56 -4.91 -12.92
C SER A 30 -1.07 -5.13 -11.49
N ILE A 31 -0.16 -5.43 -10.56
CA ILE A 31 -0.41 -5.50 -9.12
C ILE A 31 0.47 -4.45 -8.48
N GLY A 32 -0.15 -3.42 -7.89
CA GLY A 32 0.58 -2.28 -7.30
C GLY A 32 1.20 -2.57 -5.93
N LEU A 33 1.14 -3.81 -5.45
CA LEU A 33 1.65 -4.24 -4.15
C LEU A 33 2.79 -5.25 -4.31
N GLU A 34 3.64 -5.34 -3.29
CA GLU A 34 4.70 -6.33 -3.24
C GLU A 34 4.15 -7.75 -3.07
N SER A 35 5.02 -8.74 -3.30
CA SER A 35 4.73 -10.16 -3.13
C SER A 35 4.31 -10.51 -1.69
N THR A 36 3.50 -11.55 -1.55
CA THR A 36 3.24 -12.22 -0.28
C THR A 36 4.51 -12.94 0.16
N VAL A 37 4.86 -12.83 1.46
CA VAL A 37 5.98 -13.54 2.08
C VAL A 37 5.44 -14.49 3.11
N ILE A 38 5.78 -15.77 2.99
CA ILE A 38 5.36 -16.84 3.91
C ILE A 38 6.59 -17.52 4.46
N ASP A 39 6.61 -17.70 5.77
CA ASP A 39 7.62 -18.46 6.49
C ASP A 39 7.14 -19.90 6.67
N PHE A 40 7.93 -20.85 6.17
CA PHE A 40 7.71 -22.30 6.27
C PHE A 40 8.70 -22.98 7.24
N THR A 41 9.45 -22.20 8.03
CA THR A 41 10.41 -22.79 8.99
C THR A 41 9.72 -23.38 10.22
N SER A 42 8.46 -23.01 10.46
CA SER A 42 7.64 -23.56 11.55
C SER A 42 6.67 -24.63 11.03
N ILE A 43 6.19 -25.51 11.93
CA ILE A 43 5.19 -26.54 11.60
C ILE A 43 3.92 -25.94 10.98
N LYS A 44 3.53 -24.74 11.42
CA LYS A 44 2.42 -23.98 10.84
C LYS A 44 2.99 -22.80 10.06
N PRO A 45 2.86 -22.76 8.73
CA PRO A 45 3.33 -21.65 7.94
C PRO A 45 2.70 -20.32 8.34
N ILE A 46 3.52 -19.27 8.38
CA ILE A 46 3.12 -17.95 8.86
C ILE A 46 3.29 -16.91 7.74
N ILE A 47 2.24 -16.13 7.49
CA ILE A 47 2.32 -14.99 6.58
C ILE A 47 3.02 -13.85 7.32
N LEU A 48 4.25 -13.55 6.88
CA LEU A 48 5.03 -12.43 7.39
C LEU A 48 4.58 -11.11 6.77
N ARG A 49 4.25 -11.13 5.47
CA ARG A 49 3.78 -9.96 4.74
C ARG A 49 2.66 -10.36 3.78
N PRO A 50 1.43 -9.85 3.97
CA PRO A 50 0.39 -10.00 2.97
C PRO A 50 0.76 -9.20 1.70
N GLY A 51 0.52 -9.74 0.52
CA GLY A 51 0.86 -9.13 -0.77
C GLY A 51 -0.24 -9.35 -1.81
N GLY A 52 0.11 -9.27 -3.09
CA GLY A 52 -0.83 -9.39 -4.20
C GLY A 52 -1.50 -10.77 -4.35
N LEU A 53 -0.99 -11.80 -3.69
CA LEU A 53 -1.58 -13.14 -3.77
C LEU A 53 -2.74 -13.27 -2.77
N ASN A 54 -3.89 -13.72 -3.25
CA ASN A 54 -5.06 -13.97 -2.41
C ASN A 54 -4.79 -15.17 -1.47
N ILE A 55 -4.79 -14.90 -0.17
CA ILE A 55 -4.52 -15.90 0.87
C ILE A 55 -5.52 -17.06 0.85
N ASN A 56 -6.77 -16.82 0.43
CA ASN A 56 -7.77 -17.87 0.32
C ASN A 56 -7.39 -18.94 -0.72
N LEU A 57 -6.60 -18.59 -1.73
CA LEU A 57 -6.07 -19.57 -2.69
C LEU A 57 -4.99 -20.45 -2.06
N ILE A 58 -4.12 -19.87 -1.23
CA ILE A 58 -3.09 -20.62 -0.50
C ILE A 58 -3.73 -21.55 0.53
N ASN A 59 -4.75 -21.10 1.26
CA ASN A 59 -5.40 -21.86 2.32
C ASN A 59 -6.18 -23.09 1.82
N LYS A 60 -6.37 -23.24 0.51
CA LYS A 60 -6.93 -24.48 -0.06
C LYS A 60 -5.98 -25.66 0.13
N ASP A 61 -4.68 -25.41 -0.04
CA ASP A 61 -3.65 -26.46 -0.03
C ASP A 61 -2.82 -26.46 1.25
N VAL A 62 -2.56 -25.27 1.82
CA VAL A 62 -1.74 -25.10 3.01
C VAL A 62 -2.42 -24.14 3.98
N LYS A 63 -2.74 -24.62 5.19
CA LYS A 63 -3.30 -23.76 6.25
C LYS A 63 -2.23 -22.80 6.75
N VAL A 64 -2.34 -21.53 6.36
CA VAL A 64 -1.44 -20.46 6.81
C VAL A 64 -2.12 -19.58 7.85
N SER A 65 -1.35 -19.03 8.78
CA SER A 65 -1.82 -18.04 9.75
C SER A 65 -1.07 -16.73 9.55
N TYR A 66 -1.66 -15.61 10.01
CA TYR A 66 -0.94 -14.35 10.05
C TYR A 66 -0.03 -14.30 11.27
N ILE A 67 1.11 -13.61 11.13
CA ILE A 67 2.00 -13.34 12.26
C ILE A 67 1.24 -12.57 13.34
N ASP A 68 1.34 -13.04 14.58
CA ASP A 68 0.81 -12.28 15.73
C ASP A 68 1.72 -11.07 15.98
N LYS A 69 1.18 -9.87 15.72
CA LYS A 69 1.89 -8.60 15.91
C LYS A 69 2.32 -8.35 17.36
N LYS A 70 1.72 -9.06 18.34
CA LYS A 70 2.07 -8.93 19.77
C LYS A 70 3.35 -9.70 20.14
N LEU A 71 3.73 -10.70 19.33
CA LEU A 71 4.89 -11.55 19.61
C LEU A 71 6.19 -11.07 18.94
N ASN A 72 6.12 -10.06 18.09
CA ASN A 72 7.30 -9.54 17.38
C ASN A 72 7.95 -8.39 18.14
N ASN A 73 8.96 -8.72 18.93
CA ASN A 73 9.92 -7.76 19.46
C ASN A 73 10.81 -7.23 18.31
N ASP A 74 10.62 -5.97 17.95
CA ASP A 74 11.52 -4.96 17.37
C ASP A 74 12.43 -5.27 16.14
N LEU A 75 12.63 -6.49 15.71
CA LEU A 75 13.44 -6.80 14.52
C LEU A 75 12.56 -7.25 13.36
N PRO A 76 12.65 -6.58 12.19
CA PRO A 76 11.92 -7.00 11.00
C PRO A 76 12.45 -8.33 10.48
N ILE A 77 11.62 -9.37 10.54
CA ILE A 77 11.94 -10.74 10.08
C ILE A 77 11.93 -10.83 8.55
N SER A 78 11.34 -9.86 7.86
CA SER A 78 11.33 -9.79 6.40
C SER A 78 11.34 -8.35 5.89
N PRO A 79 11.77 -8.10 4.65
CA PRO A 79 11.69 -6.77 4.03
C PRO A 79 10.27 -6.20 4.04
N GLY A 80 10.14 -4.92 4.33
CA GLY A 80 8.84 -4.23 4.37
C GLY A 80 8.09 -4.33 5.70
N LEU A 81 8.68 -4.91 6.75
CA LEU A 81 8.10 -4.98 8.10
C LEU A 81 8.45 -3.78 8.99
N PHE A 82 9.30 -2.86 8.55
CA PHE A 82 9.60 -1.64 9.30
C PHE A 82 8.34 -0.79 9.52
N LYS A 83 8.22 -0.18 10.71
CA LYS A 83 7.07 0.67 11.10
C LYS A 83 6.88 1.86 10.15
N LYS A 84 7.96 2.48 9.67
CA LYS A 84 7.93 3.62 8.72
C LYS A 84 8.20 3.20 7.27
N HIS A 85 7.66 2.11 6.83
CA HIS A 85 7.75 1.70 5.43
C HIS A 85 6.48 2.15 4.69
N TYR A 86 6.63 2.64 3.46
CA TYR A 86 5.51 3.12 2.62
C TYR A 86 4.86 4.46 3.03
N SER A 87 5.49 5.21 3.92
CA SER A 87 4.96 6.50 4.37
C SER A 87 5.18 7.56 3.30
N PRO A 88 4.15 8.26 2.81
CA PRO A 88 4.29 9.53 2.15
C PRO A 88 4.80 10.59 3.14
N ASN A 89 5.15 11.79 2.64
CA ASN A 89 5.45 12.93 3.52
C ASN A 89 4.22 13.40 4.28
N ALA A 90 3.04 13.29 3.64
CA ALA A 90 1.75 13.58 4.27
C ALA A 90 1.39 12.52 5.33
N SER A 91 0.83 12.96 6.44
CA SER A 91 0.24 12.06 7.44
C SER A 91 -1.03 11.41 6.92
N LEU A 92 -1.20 10.10 7.18
CA LEU A 92 -2.38 9.35 6.74
C LEU A 92 -3.41 9.24 7.88
N ARG A 93 -4.62 9.73 7.65
CA ARG A 93 -5.78 9.53 8.54
C ARG A 93 -6.69 8.45 7.96
N LEU A 94 -6.57 7.24 8.51
CA LEU A 94 -7.29 6.07 8.04
C LEU A 94 -8.76 6.03 8.49
N ASN A 95 -9.57 5.25 7.79
CA ASN A 95 -10.98 5.01 8.09
C ASN A 95 -11.82 6.30 8.17
N ALA A 96 -11.46 7.29 7.38
CA ALA A 96 -12.15 8.55 7.31
C ALA A 96 -13.51 8.40 6.60
N LYS A 97 -14.57 8.95 7.18
CA LYS A 97 -15.88 9.05 6.52
C LYS A 97 -15.93 10.19 5.52
N PHE A 98 -15.25 11.28 5.86
CA PHE A 98 -15.12 12.51 5.05
C PHE A 98 -13.75 13.15 5.30
N PRO A 99 -13.21 13.92 4.34
CA PRO A 99 -12.03 14.74 4.57
C PRO A 99 -12.35 15.89 5.54
N LEU A 100 -11.36 16.34 6.28
CA LEU A 100 -11.38 17.61 7.00
C LEU A 100 -10.86 18.72 6.09
N GLN A 101 -11.10 19.97 6.49
CA GLN A 101 -10.63 21.14 5.76
C GLN A 101 -9.11 21.08 5.51
N GLY A 102 -8.69 21.24 4.28
CA GLY A 102 -7.28 21.21 3.87
C GLY A 102 -6.67 19.81 3.71
N GLU A 103 -7.42 18.74 3.97
CA GLU A 103 -6.95 17.37 3.69
C GLU A 103 -7.12 17.01 2.22
N GLY A 104 -6.21 16.13 1.72
CA GLY A 104 -6.46 15.35 0.53
C GLY A 104 -7.41 14.19 0.82
N TRP A 105 -8.13 13.72 -0.19
CA TRP A 105 -9.03 12.59 -0.09
C TRP A 105 -8.60 11.43 -0.98
N LEU A 106 -8.45 10.26 -0.39
CA LEU A 106 -8.26 9.00 -1.10
C LEU A 106 -9.47 8.10 -0.86
N GLY A 107 -10.38 8.10 -1.82
CA GLY A 107 -11.63 7.38 -1.79
C GLY A 107 -11.52 5.92 -2.21
N PHE A 108 -12.61 5.17 -1.97
CA PHE A 108 -12.81 3.81 -2.45
C PHE A 108 -14.30 3.53 -2.61
N GLY A 109 -14.70 2.91 -3.71
CA GLY A 109 -16.10 2.67 -4.06
C GLY A 109 -16.86 3.98 -4.33
N LYS A 110 -18.17 3.91 -4.24
CA LYS A 110 -19.06 5.04 -4.49
C LYS A 110 -18.76 6.20 -3.54
N GLU A 111 -18.54 7.36 -4.10
CA GLU A 111 -18.29 8.58 -3.33
C GLU A 111 -19.58 9.20 -2.80
N PRO A 112 -19.54 9.79 -1.61
CA PRO A 112 -20.59 10.70 -1.17
C PRO A 112 -20.72 11.88 -2.13
N LYS A 113 -21.92 12.42 -2.27
CA LYS A 113 -22.11 13.71 -2.96
C LYS A 113 -21.40 14.81 -2.17
N ASN A 114 -20.76 15.76 -2.85
CA ASN A 114 -20.14 16.96 -2.26
C ASN A 114 -18.96 16.67 -1.31
N ILE A 115 -18.01 15.85 -1.74
CA ILE A 115 -16.72 15.74 -1.04
C ILE A 115 -15.96 17.05 -1.23
N ASP A 116 -15.83 17.81 -0.11
CA ASP A 116 -14.99 19.02 -0.02
C ASP A 116 -13.58 18.63 0.45
N ALA A 117 -12.67 18.47 -0.49
CA ALA A 117 -11.29 18.14 -0.23
C ALA A 117 -10.38 19.02 -1.09
N PHE A 118 -9.20 19.35 -0.58
CA PHE A 118 -8.19 20.13 -1.31
C PHE A 118 -7.83 19.48 -2.65
N THR A 119 -7.70 18.17 -2.65
CA THR A 119 -7.60 17.33 -3.86
C THR A 119 -8.21 15.97 -3.56
N LYS A 120 -8.76 15.31 -4.58
CA LYS A 120 -9.43 14.02 -4.41
C LYS A 120 -9.02 13.02 -5.48
N MET A 121 -8.82 11.79 -5.05
CA MET A 121 -8.62 10.62 -5.89
C MET A 121 -9.47 9.48 -5.36
N ASN A 122 -9.75 8.48 -6.19
CA ASN A 122 -10.49 7.29 -5.80
C ASN A 122 -9.77 6.05 -6.33
N LEU A 123 -9.44 5.14 -5.43
CA LEU A 123 -8.69 3.91 -5.74
C LEU A 123 -9.44 3.00 -6.70
N SER A 124 -10.78 2.94 -6.58
CA SER A 124 -11.69 2.23 -7.49
C SER A 124 -13.10 2.75 -7.27
N LEU A 125 -13.71 3.34 -8.28
CA LEU A 125 -15.10 3.83 -8.20
C LEU A 125 -16.12 2.71 -8.06
N THR A 126 -15.80 1.54 -8.60
CA THR A 126 -16.64 0.32 -8.53
C THR A 126 -16.47 -0.43 -7.21
N GLY A 127 -15.44 -0.10 -6.42
CA GLY A 127 -15.09 -0.82 -5.20
C GLY A 127 -14.34 -2.12 -5.47
N ASP A 128 -13.68 -2.24 -6.62
CA ASP A 128 -12.81 -3.37 -6.94
C ASP A 128 -11.49 -3.26 -6.17
N LEU A 129 -11.16 -4.31 -5.40
CA LEU A 129 -9.98 -4.34 -4.55
C LEU A 129 -8.68 -4.54 -5.36
N ASN A 130 -8.73 -5.20 -6.53
CA ASN A 130 -7.54 -5.38 -7.37
C ASN A 130 -7.18 -4.06 -8.05
N GLU A 131 -8.18 -3.33 -8.57
CA GLU A 131 -8.00 -1.98 -9.09
C GLU A 131 -7.44 -1.06 -8.00
N ALA A 132 -7.99 -1.11 -6.79
CA ALA A 132 -7.51 -0.32 -5.65
C ALA A 132 -6.05 -0.65 -5.29
N ALA A 133 -5.66 -1.91 -5.31
CA ALA A 133 -4.28 -2.33 -5.05
C ALA A 133 -3.31 -1.80 -6.11
N THR A 134 -3.71 -1.85 -7.39
CA THR A 134 -2.92 -1.33 -8.51
C THR A 134 -2.69 0.17 -8.38
N ASN A 135 -3.72 0.92 -7.97
CA ASN A 135 -3.72 2.37 -7.90
C ASN A 135 -3.09 2.94 -6.62
N LEU A 136 -2.97 2.15 -5.54
CA LEU A 136 -2.64 2.63 -4.20
C LEU A 136 -1.40 3.54 -4.17
N PHE A 137 -0.25 3.02 -4.55
CA PHE A 137 1.00 3.78 -4.43
C PHE A 137 1.13 4.91 -5.45
N ALA A 138 0.60 4.73 -6.65
CA ALA A 138 0.58 5.79 -7.65
C ALA A 138 -0.24 6.99 -7.16
N MET A 139 -1.44 6.75 -6.62
CA MET A 139 -2.31 7.81 -6.12
C MET A 139 -1.79 8.45 -4.83
N LEU A 140 -1.22 7.67 -3.91
CA LEU A 140 -0.56 8.24 -2.73
C LEU A 140 0.60 9.18 -3.11
N ARG A 141 1.43 8.80 -4.10
CA ARG A 141 2.51 9.66 -4.61
C ARG A 141 1.96 10.95 -5.24
N LEU A 142 0.92 10.83 -6.07
CA LEU A 142 0.30 12.00 -6.69
C LEU A 142 -0.32 12.96 -5.67
N LEU A 143 -0.92 12.43 -4.60
CA LEU A 143 -1.43 13.26 -3.50
C LEU A 143 -0.28 13.92 -2.72
N ASP A 144 0.79 13.19 -2.43
CA ASP A 144 1.96 13.69 -1.73
C ASP A 144 2.69 14.82 -2.50
N GLU A 145 2.72 14.75 -3.84
CA GLU A 145 3.25 15.79 -4.73
C GLU A 145 2.47 17.12 -4.66
N LYS A 146 1.26 17.12 -4.14
CA LYS A 146 0.46 18.34 -3.92
C LYS A 146 0.85 19.10 -2.64
N ASN A 147 1.88 18.66 -1.93
CA ASN A 147 2.35 19.26 -0.66
C ASN A 147 1.25 19.37 0.41
N ILE A 148 0.33 18.42 0.44
CA ILE A 148 -0.71 18.33 1.46
C ILE A 148 -0.11 17.76 2.75
N LYS A 149 -0.51 18.31 3.90
CA LYS A 149 -0.03 17.82 5.21
C LYS A 149 -0.69 16.51 5.63
N ASN A 150 -1.97 16.33 5.27
CA ASN A 150 -2.77 15.19 5.68
C ASN A 150 -3.58 14.63 4.52
N ILE A 151 -3.69 13.30 4.45
CA ILE A 151 -4.52 12.57 3.50
C ILE A 151 -5.53 11.75 4.29
N ALA A 152 -6.81 12.04 4.11
CA ALA A 152 -7.91 11.24 4.64
C ALA A 152 -8.20 10.07 3.70
N ILE A 153 -8.21 8.86 4.24
CA ILE A 153 -8.40 7.62 3.48
C ILE A 153 -9.70 6.95 3.89
N LYS A 154 -10.56 6.71 2.90
CA LYS A 154 -11.82 6.01 3.09
C LYS A 154 -11.58 4.55 3.53
N PRO A 155 -12.45 3.94 4.37
CA PRO A 155 -12.33 2.53 4.76
C PRO A 155 -12.25 1.60 3.55
N ILE A 156 -11.30 0.67 3.58
CA ILE A 156 -11.13 -0.38 2.57
C ILE A 156 -11.47 -1.73 3.21
N PRO A 157 -12.32 -2.58 2.58
CA PRO A 157 -12.68 -3.88 3.12
C PRO A 157 -11.45 -4.74 3.45
N ASN A 158 -11.41 -5.30 4.67
CA ASN A 158 -10.29 -6.13 5.12
C ASN A 158 -10.47 -7.60 4.71
N LYS A 159 -10.60 -7.84 3.41
CA LYS A 159 -10.74 -9.17 2.80
C LYS A 159 -9.89 -9.27 1.54
N GLU A 160 -9.55 -10.48 1.13
CA GLU A 160 -8.79 -10.71 -0.10
C GLU A 160 -7.52 -9.84 -0.17
N ILE A 161 -7.24 -9.19 -1.29
CA ILE A 161 -6.12 -8.27 -1.45
C ILE A 161 -6.26 -7.00 -0.59
N GLY A 162 -7.47 -6.67 -0.12
CA GLY A 162 -7.71 -5.57 0.80
C GLY A 162 -6.97 -5.69 2.13
N VAL A 163 -6.66 -6.91 2.58
CA VAL A 163 -5.79 -7.16 3.74
C VAL A 163 -4.40 -6.57 3.51
N ALA A 164 -3.84 -6.78 2.31
CA ALA A 164 -2.52 -6.24 1.96
C ALA A 164 -2.55 -4.71 1.79
N ILE A 165 -3.62 -4.16 1.21
CA ILE A 165 -3.81 -2.70 1.12
C ILE A 165 -3.82 -2.09 2.53
N ASN A 166 -4.64 -2.63 3.44
CA ASN A 166 -4.74 -2.13 4.80
C ASN A 166 -3.43 -2.29 5.59
N ASP A 167 -2.67 -3.37 5.37
CA ASP A 167 -1.33 -3.51 5.98
C ASP A 167 -0.40 -2.37 5.55
N ARG A 168 -0.36 -2.01 4.25
CA ARG A 168 0.45 -0.89 3.73
C ARG A 168 0.02 0.45 4.30
N LEU A 169 -1.28 0.71 4.33
CA LEU A 169 -1.85 1.94 4.87
C LEU A 169 -1.56 2.09 6.36
N ASN A 170 -1.72 1.02 7.15
CA ASN A 170 -1.41 1.04 8.58
C ASN A 170 0.08 1.32 8.85
N ARG A 171 1.00 0.75 8.06
CA ARG A 171 2.44 1.04 8.17
C ARG A 171 2.75 2.48 7.76
N GLY A 172 2.12 2.97 6.70
CA GLY A 172 2.28 4.34 6.25
C GLY A 172 1.72 5.38 7.22
N ALA A 173 0.73 5.01 8.04
CA ALA A 173 0.13 5.86 9.07
C ALA A 173 0.83 5.77 10.44
N SER A 174 1.78 4.84 10.62
CA SER A 174 2.51 4.68 11.88
C SER A 174 3.63 5.72 11.95
N ASN A 175 3.34 6.86 12.55
CA ASN A 175 4.30 7.92 12.89
C ASN A 175 4.91 7.67 14.26
#